data_22b5e8f04e177dfc9d6c9eba46a4db78
#
_entry.id   22b5e8f04e177dfc9d6c9eba46a4db78
#
_cell.length_a   1.000
_cell.length_b   1.000
_cell.length_c   1.000
_cell.angle_alpha   90.00
_cell.angle_beta   90.00
_cell.angle_gamma   90.00
#
_symmetry.space_group_name_H-M   'P 1'
#
loop_
_entity.id
_entity.type
_entity.pdbx_description
1 polymer ?
#
loop_
_entity_poly.entity_id
_entity_poly.type
_entity_poly.pdbx_seq_one_letter_code
_entity_poly.pdbx_strand_id
1 'polypeptide(L)'
;SWGRKGCTPVVRVRGRGSGRVSMAGLTCYKPGNRSRMFYSVREYRGRKGEPKGIGWRDLRDLLVRAHIQLGGPIVLVWDNLRMHLAEPMREFIADHADWLTVFQLPSYSPDLNPQEGIWSLVKRDVGNLAAADLGQITRAVRRRLKQIQYRPDLVDGCLTGTRLITDG
;
A
#
# COMPACT_ATOMS: atom_id res chain seq x y z
N SER A 1 6.87 13.03 -9.60
CA SER A 1 5.52 13.61 -9.75
C SER A 1 4.55 12.86 -8.85
N TRP A 2 3.82 13.59 -8.09
CA TRP A 2 2.79 13.06 -7.21
C TRP A 2 1.68 12.46 -8.06
N GLY A 3 1.31 11.20 -7.83
CA GLY A 3 0.13 10.61 -8.42
C GLY A 3 -1.12 11.39 -8.01
N ARG A 4 -2.15 11.40 -8.84
CA ARG A 4 -3.45 12.00 -8.49
C ARG A 4 -3.94 11.39 -7.18
N LYS A 5 -4.53 12.22 -6.31
CA LYS A 5 -5.16 11.78 -5.06
C LYS A 5 -6.07 10.58 -5.32
N GLY A 6 -5.96 9.54 -4.51
CA GLY A 6 -6.76 8.31 -4.66
C GLY A 6 -6.23 7.30 -5.69
N CYS A 7 -4.98 7.42 -6.14
CA CYS A 7 -4.37 6.44 -7.03
C CYS A 7 -3.31 5.62 -6.30
N THR A 8 -3.22 4.33 -6.61
CA THR A 8 -2.09 3.49 -6.18
C THR A 8 -0.79 4.18 -6.56
N PRO A 9 0.15 4.34 -5.63
CA PRO A 9 1.40 5.00 -5.95
C PRO A 9 2.16 4.23 -7.01
N VAL A 10 2.58 4.94 -8.05
CA VAL A 10 3.34 4.42 -9.17
C VAL A 10 4.62 5.21 -9.32
N VAL A 11 5.75 4.53 -9.30
CA VAL A 11 7.04 5.11 -9.65
C VAL A 11 7.27 4.85 -11.14
N ARG A 12 7.26 5.90 -11.94
CA ARG A 12 7.58 5.81 -13.37
C ARG A 12 9.08 5.98 -13.57
N VAL A 13 9.65 5.05 -14.32
CA VAL A 13 11.06 5.10 -14.72
C VAL A 13 11.18 5.87 -16.03
N ARG A 14 11.97 6.94 -16.02
CA ARG A 14 12.35 7.64 -17.27
C ARG A 14 13.49 6.89 -17.93
N GLY A 15 13.26 6.34 -19.11
CA GLY A 15 14.26 5.60 -19.87
C GLY A 15 13.65 5.01 -21.15
N ARG A 16 14.41 4.20 -21.88
CA ARG A 16 13.89 3.48 -23.04
C ARG A 16 12.84 2.44 -22.57
N GLY A 17 11.57 2.81 -22.70
CA GLY A 17 10.46 1.92 -22.36
C GLY A 17 9.46 2.52 -21.38
N SER A 18 8.28 1.92 -21.31
CA SER A 18 7.12 2.33 -20.48
C SER A 18 7.09 1.62 -19.12
N GLY A 19 8.24 1.28 -18.54
CA GLY A 19 8.34 0.56 -17.28
C GLY A 19 7.79 1.35 -16.10
N ARG A 20 7.17 0.65 -15.16
CA ARG A 20 6.68 1.21 -13.90
C ARG A 20 6.71 0.22 -12.77
N VAL A 21 6.81 0.72 -11.55
CA VAL A 21 6.68 -0.03 -10.31
C VAL A 21 5.43 0.47 -9.59
N SER A 22 4.53 -0.44 -9.27
CA SER A 22 3.33 -0.17 -8.49
C SER A 22 3.45 -0.82 -7.12
N MET A 23 2.90 -0.17 -6.09
CA MET A 23 2.97 -0.62 -4.71
C MET A 23 1.59 -0.63 -4.08
N ALA A 24 1.32 -1.63 -3.25
CA ALA A 24 0.21 -1.64 -2.32
C ALA A 24 0.73 -1.95 -0.91
N GLY A 25 0.08 -1.41 0.10
CA GLY A 25 0.48 -1.63 1.48
C GLY A 25 -0.68 -1.53 2.45
N LEU A 26 -0.52 -2.22 3.58
CA LEU A 26 -1.39 -2.16 4.75
C LEU A 26 -0.54 -1.81 5.95
N THR A 27 -0.90 -0.74 6.64
CA THR A 27 -0.36 -0.41 7.96
C THR A 27 -1.35 -0.91 9.01
N CYS A 28 -0.86 -1.71 9.95
CA CYS A 28 -1.70 -2.41 10.92
C CYS A 28 -1.36 -1.96 12.34
N TYR A 29 -2.38 -1.48 13.03
CA TYR A 29 -2.27 -0.96 14.39
C TYR A 29 -3.20 -1.75 15.32
N LYS A 30 -2.70 -2.09 16.49
CA LYS A 30 -3.48 -2.67 17.57
C LYS A 30 -2.93 -2.13 18.88
N PRO A 31 -3.77 -1.52 19.73
CA PRO A 31 -3.33 -1.01 21.04
C PRO A 31 -2.59 -2.08 21.86
N GLY A 32 -1.45 -1.71 22.44
CA GLY A 32 -0.62 -2.63 23.21
C GLY A 32 0.22 -3.62 22.40
N ASN A 33 0.14 -3.59 21.07
CA ASN A 33 0.91 -4.45 20.18
C ASN A 33 1.81 -3.64 19.27
N ARG A 34 2.87 -4.29 18.80
CA ARG A 34 3.79 -3.74 17.82
C ARG A 34 3.06 -3.51 16.49
N SER A 35 3.16 -2.30 15.93
CA SER A 35 2.61 -2.00 14.60
C SER A 35 3.31 -2.81 13.53
N ARG A 36 2.55 -3.21 12.52
CA ARG A 36 3.03 -4.05 11.42
C ARG A 36 2.67 -3.44 10.09
N MET A 37 3.43 -3.79 9.07
CA MET A 37 3.17 -3.39 7.69
C MET A 37 3.28 -4.60 6.76
N PHE A 38 2.32 -4.72 5.87
CA PHE A 38 2.33 -5.68 4.76
C PHE A 38 2.34 -4.90 3.46
N TYR A 39 3.03 -5.42 2.45
CA TYR A 39 3.12 -4.76 1.16
C TYR A 39 3.19 -5.74 0.00
N SER A 40 2.85 -5.25 -1.18
CA SER A 40 3.04 -5.91 -2.46
C SER A 40 3.66 -4.95 -3.45
N VAL A 41 4.57 -5.42 -4.28
CA VAL A 41 5.24 -4.65 -5.32
C VAL A 41 5.07 -5.37 -6.65
N ARG A 42 4.63 -4.64 -7.67
CA ARG A 42 4.49 -5.16 -9.03
C ARG A 42 5.29 -4.32 -10.00
N GLU A 43 6.12 -5.00 -10.78
CA GLU A 43 6.86 -4.41 -11.88
C GLU A 43 6.11 -4.63 -13.20
N TYR A 44 6.03 -3.60 -14.01
CA TYR A 44 5.48 -3.67 -15.37
C TYR A 44 6.56 -3.27 -16.37
N ARG A 45 6.86 -4.16 -17.30
CA ARG A 45 7.93 -3.99 -18.31
C ARG A 45 7.42 -3.58 -19.69
N GLY A 46 6.11 -3.41 -19.85
CA GLY A 46 5.50 -3.05 -21.11
C GLY A 46 5.21 -4.24 -22.03
N ARG A 47 5.25 -5.47 -21.53
CA ARG A 47 4.99 -6.68 -22.31
C ARG A 47 3.49 -6.89 -22.54
N LYS A 48 3.14 -7.45 -23.71
CA LYS A 48 1.75 -7.81 -24.00
C LYS A 48 1.23 -8.86 -23.01
N GLY A 49 0.04 -8.63 -22.45
CA GLY A 49 -0.59 -9.54 -21.48
C GLY A 49 -0.09 -9.40 -20.05
N GLU A 50 0.93 -8.60 -19.78
CA GLU A 50 1.43 -8.33 -18.45
C GLU A 50 0.48 -7.39 -17.71
N PRO A 51 0.13 -7.67 -16.42
CA PRO A 51 -0.67 -6.75 -15.61
C PRO A 51 0.03 -5.40 -15.45
N LYS A 52 -0.67 -4.33 -15.78
CA LYS A 52 -0.08 -2.97 -15.78
C LYS A 52 0.18 -2.38 -14.40
N GLY A 53 -0.29 -3.01 -13.35
CA GLY A 53 -0.13 -2.52 -11.97
C GLY A 53 -0.82 -3.42 -10.97
N ILE A 54 -0.95 -2.92 -9.75
CA ILE A 54 -1.68 -3.60 -8.68
C ILE A 54 -3.17 -3.65 -9.04
N GLY A 55 -3.77 -4.84 -8.92
CA GLY A 55 -5.19 -5.06 -9.11
C GLY A 55 -5.90 -5.53 -7.84
N TRP A 56 -7.21 -5.75 -7.93
CA TRP A 56 -8.00 -6.19 -6.79
C TRP A 56 -7.55 -7.55 -6.22
N ARG A 57 -7.03 -8.45 -7.06
CA ARG A 57 -6.48 -9.74 -6.62
C ARG A 57 -5.24 -9.58 -5.75
N ASP A 58 -4.38 -8.64 -6.08
CA ASP A 58 -3.19 -8.32 -5.29
C ASP A 58 -3.60 -7.79 -3.90
N LEU A 59 -4.63 -6.95 -3.84
CA LEU A 59 -5.16 -6.44 -2.57
C LEU A 59 -5.83 -7.54 -1.75
N ARG A 60 -6.62 -8.39 -2.38
CA ARG A 60 -7.21 -9.56 -1.74
C ARG A 60 -6.14 -10.43 -1.09
N ASP A 61 -5.11 -10.78 -1.84
CA ASP A 61 -4.03 -11.64 -1.37
C ASP A 61 -3.25 -10.99 -0.23
N LEU A 62 -3.09 -9.67 -0.28
CA LEU A 62 -2.47 -8.89 0.78
C LEU A 62 -3.31 -8.92 2.06
N LEU A 63 -4.62 -8.77 1.97
CA LEU A 63 -5.55 -8.86 3.09
C LEU A 63 -5.58 -10.26 3.72
N VAL A 64 -5.64 -11.29 2.91
CA VAL A 64 -5.60 -12.69 3.37
C VAL A 64 -4.29 -12.98 4.11
N ARG A 65 -3.17 -12.56 3.55
CA ARG A 65 -1.86 -12.72 4.19
C ARG A 65 -1.79 -11.98 5.53
N ALA A 66 -2.30 -10.75 5.58
CA ALA A 66 -2.36 -9.98 6.82
C ALA A 66 -3.23 -10.68 7.86
N HIS A 67 -4.41 -11.18 7.47
CA HIS A 67 -5.31 -11.91 8.37
C HIS A 67 -4.65 -13.14 8.97
N ILE A 68 -3.98 -13.95 8.16
CA ILE A 68 -3.28 -15.16 8.62
C ILE A 68 -2.18 -14.79 9.62
N GLN A 69 -1.40 -13.77 9.34
CA GLN A 69 -0.27 -13.39 10.19
C GLN A 69 -0.68 -12.63 11.46
N LEU A 70 -1.75 -11.85 11.41
CA LEU A 70 -2.28 -11.14 12.58
C LEU A 70 -3.09 -12.04 13.50
N GLY A 71 -3.67 -13.10 12.98
CA GLY A 71 -4.39 -14.13 13.75
C GLY A 71 -5.72 -13.65 14.34
N GLY A 72 -6.35 -12.63 13.77
CA GLY A 72 -7.60 -12.09 14.30
C GLY A 72 -8.38 -11.25 13.29
N PRO A 73 -9.55 -10.72 13.69
CA PRO A 73 -10.37 -9.90 12.82
C PRO A 73 -9.66 -8.59 12.46
N ILE A 74 -9.97 -8.08 11.27
CA ILE A 74 -9.42 -6.84 10.71
C ILE A 74 -10.55 -5.82 10.53
N VAL A 75 -10.34 -4.62 11.04
CA VAL A 75 -11.08 -3.43 10.64
C VAL A 75 -10.20 -2.68 9.64
N LEU A 76 -10.63 -2.67 8.40
CA LEU A 76 -9.91 -2.04 7.30
C LEU A 76 -10.48 -0.65 7.02
N VAL A 77 -9.60 0.33 7.01
CA VAL A 77 -9.93 1.70 6.59
C VAL A 77 -9.12 2.01 5.34
N TRP A 78 -9.79 2.33 4.26
CA TRP A 78 -9.13 2.65 3.00
C TRP A 78 -9.82 3.78 2.22
N ASP A 79 -9.15 4.27 1.19
CA ASP A 79 -9.67 5.30 0.31
C ASP A 79 -10.60 4.74 -0.79
N ASN A 80 -11.20 5.63 -1.59
CA ASN A 80 -12.14 5.29 -2.65
C ASN A 80 -11.44 4.93 -3.97
N LEU A 81 -10.36 4.16 -3.92
CA LEU A 81 -9.68 3.70 -5.12
C LEU A 81 -10.59 2.77 -5.94
N ARG A 82 -10.53 2.87 -7.27
CA ARG A 82 -11.39 2.06 -8.16
C ARG A 82 -11.33 0.55 -7.85
N MET A 83 -10.16 0.03 -7.55
CA MET A 83 -10.00 -1.39 -7.24
C MET A 83 -10.59 -1.78 -5.88
N HIS A 84 -10.70 -0.84 -4.94
CA HIS A 84 -11.40 -1.04 -3.67
C HIS A 84 -12.92 -1.16 -3.86
N LEU A 85 -13.44 -0.49 -4.89
CA LEU A 85 -14.86 -0.46 -5.22
C LEU A 85 -15.26 -1.49 -6.27
N ALA A 86 -14.32 -2.27 -6.80
CA ALA A 86 -14.58 -3.28 -7.81
C ALA A 86 -15.54 -4.36 -7.29
N GLU A 87 -16.45 -4.82 -8.14
CA GLU A 87 -17.45 -5.84 -7.77
C GLU A 87 -16.83 -7.10 -7.14
N PRO A 88 -15.75 -7.70 -7.72
CA PRO A 88 -15.13 -8.86 -7.11
C PRO A 88 -14.54 -8.58 -5.73
N MET A 89 -14.10 -7.35 -5.46
CA MET A 89 -13.62 -6.97 -4.14
C MET A 89 -14.78 -6.84 -3.14
N ARG A 90 -15.91 -6.30 -3.57
CA ARG A 90 -17.13 -6.22 -2.74
C ARG A 90 -17.64 -7.61 -2.37
N GLU A 91 -17.66 -8.54 -3.32
CA GLU A 91 -18.02 -9.94 -3.09
C GLU A 91 -17.06 -10.60 -2.09
N PHE A 92 -15.75 -10.39 -2.26
CA PHE A 92 -14.76 -10.90 -1.33
C PHE A 92 -14.99 -10.38 0.11
N ILE A 93 -15.25 -9.09 0.27
CA ILE A 93 -15.53 -8.47 1.59
C ILE A 93 -16.80 -9.07 2.20
N ALA A 94 -17.86 -9.23 1.41
CA ALA A 94 -19.12 -9.83 1.87
C ALA A 94 -18.93 -11.28 2.31
N ASP A 95 -18.16 -12.06 1.57
CA ASP A 95 -17.88 -13.47 1.87
C ASP A 95 -17.00 -13.66 3.12
N HIS A 96 -16.29 -12.62 3.55
CA HIS A 96 -15.36 -12.65 4.69
C HIS A 96 -15.77 -11.70 5.82
N ALA A 97 -17.08 -11.39 5.93
CA ALA A 97 -17.61 -10.50 6.94
C ALA A 97 -17.40 -10.99 8.39
N ASP A 98 -17.11 -12.27 8.58
CA ASP A 98 -16.76 -12.88 9.86
C ASP A 98 -15.44 -12.34 10.45
N TRP A 99 -14.49 -11.94 9.61
CA TRP A 99 -13.21 -11.40 10.08
C TRP A 99 -12.82 -10.05 9.45
N LEU A 100 -13.52 -9.57 8.42
CA LEU A 100 -13.18 -8.35 7.70
C LEU A 100 -14.34 -7.36 7.72
N THR A 101 -14.13 -6.21 8.35
CA THR A 101 -15.03 -5.06 8.33
C THR A 101 -14.33 -3.90 7.63
N VAL A 102 -15.00 -3.26 6.68
CA VAL A 102 -14.41 -2.21 5.85
C VAL A 102 -15.12 -0.88 6.01
N PHE A 103 -14.34 0.17 6.25
CA PHE A 103 -14.78 1.56 6.24
C PHE A 103 -14.02 2.34 5.18
N GLN A 104 -14.74 3.16 4.42
CA GLN A 104 -14.13 4.04 3.43
C GLN A 104 -13.83 5.40 4.03
N LEU A 105 -12.63 5.91 3.76
CA LEU A 105 -12.27 7.29 4.09
C LEU A 105 -13.11 8.28 3.28
N PRO A 106 -13.40 9.46 3.84
CA PRO A 106 -14.02 10.52 3.06
C PRO A 106 -13.23 10.83 1.79
N SER A 107 -13.94 11.23 0.74
CA SER A 107 -13.29 11.65 -0.49
C SER A 107 -12.31 12.80 -0.24
N TYR A 108 -11.17 12.75 -0.92
CA TYR A 108 -10.12 13.78 -0.81
C TYR A 108 -9.49 13.97 0.58
N SER A 109 -9.39 12.90 1.38
CA SER A 109 -8.80 12.95 2.73
C SER A 109 -7.51 12.13 2.84
N PRO A 110 -6.47 12.41 2.03
CA PRO A 110 -5.21 11.66 2.09
C PRO A 110 -4.49 11.83 3.42
N ASP A 111 -4.72 12.95 4.11
CA ASP A 111 -4.10 13.26 5.39
C ASP A 111 -4.57 12.32 6.52
N LEU A 112 -5.70 11.63 6.31
CA LEU A 112 -6.22 10.62 7.23
C LEU A 112 -5.70 9.20 6.94
N ASN A 113 -4.89 9.02 5.91
CA ASN A 113 -4.38 7.73 5.50
C ASN A 113 -2.90 7.57 5.89
N PRO A 114 -2.58 6.76 6.93
CA PRO A 114 -1.18 6.57 7.36
C PRO A 114 -0.28 6.01 6.25
N GLN A 115 -0.85 5.29 5.30
CA GLN A 115 -0.10 4.70 4.18
C GLN A 115 0.54 5.77 3.28
N GLU A 116 -0.03 6.97 3.21
CA GLU A 116 0.59 8.10 2.49
C GLU A 116 1.93 8.50 3.08
N GLY A 117 2.08 8.40 4.40
CA GLY A 117 3.38 8.61 5.08
C GLY A 117 4.42 7.58 4.65
N ILE A 118 4.03 6.32 4.54
CA ILE A 118 4.90 5.24 4.04
C ILE A 118 5.35 5.53 2.60
N TRP A 119 4.40 5.92 1.72
CA TRP A 119 4.74 6.25 0.33
C TRP A 119 5.68 7.44 0.21
N SER A 120 5.54 8.43 1.08
CA SER A 120 6.45 9.58 1.13
C SER A 120 7.87 9.18 1.50
N LEU A 121 8.04 8.27 2.46
CA LEU A 121 9.36 7.73 2.83
C LEU A 121 10.00 6.96 1.66
N VAL A 122 9.25 6.11 0.99
CA VAL A 122 9.76 5.34 -0.17
C VAL A 122 10.14 6.26 -1.31
N LYS A 123 9.28 7.21 -1.68
CA LYS A 123 9.51 8.14 -2.80
C LYS A 123 10.74 9.03 -2.57
N ARG A 124 10.98 9.45 -1.34
CA ARG A 124 12.16 10.25 -0.99
C ARG A 124 13.45 9.51 -1.32
N ASP A 125 13.54 8.24 -0.96
CA ASP A 125 14.74 7.43 -1.18
C ASP A 125 14.92 7.07 -2.66
N VAL A 126 13.83 6.75 -3.35
CA VAL A 126 13.84 6.40 -4.77
C VAL A 126 14.07 7.62 -5.67
N GLY A 127 13.63 8.81 -5.24
CA GLY A 127 13.79 10.06 -5.98
C GLY A 127 15.26 10.44 -6.25
N ASN A 128 16.19 9.92 -5.46
CA ASN A 128 17.63 10.14 -5.62
C ASN A 128 18.28 9.23 -6.68
N LEU A 129 17.53 8.30 -7.28
CA LEU A 129 18.01 7.34 -8.29
C LEU A 129 17.78 7.86 -9.71
N ALA A 130 18.37 9.00 -10.07
CA ALA A 130 18.06 9.73 -11.31
C ALA A 130 18.39 8.99 -12.62
N ALA A 131 19.31 8.03 -12.59
CA ALA A 131 19.77 7.29 -13.79
C ALA A 131 19.53 5.78 -13.69
N ALA A 132 18.67 5.34 -12.75
CA ALA A 132 18.43 3.93 -12.50
C ALA A 132 17.49 3.31 -13.54
N ASP A 133 17.73 2.04 -13.87
CA ASP A 133 16.81 1.22 -14.66
C ASP A 133 15.63 0.71 -13.79
N LEU A 134 14.65 0.08 -14.43
CA LEU A 134 13.46 -0.45 -13.75
C LEU A 134 13.83 -1.47 -12.65
N GLY A 135 14.77 -2.35 -12.92
CA GLY A 135 15.21 -3.37 -11.95
C GLY A 135 15.87 -2.76 -10.73
N GLN A 136 16.69 -1.73 -10.90
CA GLN A 136 17.33 -1.00 -9.79
C GLN A 136 16.29 -0.28 -8.94
N ILE A 137 15.30 0.36 -9.55
CA ILE A 137 14.21 1.03 -8.83
C ILE A 137 13.36 0.02 -8.07
N THR A 138 13.00 -1.09 -8.70
CA THR A 138 12.24 -2.16 -8.04
C THR A 138 12.96 -2.70 -6.80
N ARG A 139 14.26 -2.95 -6.91
CA ARG A 139 15.08 -3.40 -5.77
C ARG A 139 15.15 -2.35 -4.66
N ALA A 140 15.31 -1.08 -5.01
CA ALA A 140 15.34 0.02 -4.05
C ALA A 140 14.00 0.16 -3.32
N VAL A 141 12.89 0.10 -4.03
CA VAL A 141 11.53 0.12 -3.46
C VAL A 141 11.35 -1.03 -2.47
N ARG A 142 11.65 -2.26 -2.89
CA ARG A 142 11.52 -3.45 -2.03
C ARG A 142 12.40 -3.38 -0.79
N ARG A 143 13.64 -2.93 -0.94
CA ARG A 143 14.58 -2.75 0.17
C ARG A 143 14.03 -1.73 1.18
N ARG A 144 13.55 -0.59 0.70
CA ARG A 144 13.02 0.45 1.58
C ARG A 144 11.75 -0.01 2.30
N LEU A 145 10.82 -0.63 1.61
CA LEU A 145 9.62 -1.20 2.22
C LEU A 145 9.96 -2.24 3.29
N LYS A 146 10.94 -3.10 3.03
CA LYS A 146 11.43 -4.08 4.00
C LYS A 146 12.05 -3.40 5.22
N GLN A 147 12.86 -2.36 5.04
CA GLN A 147 13.43 -1.58 6.15
C GLN A 147 12.33 -0.95 7.01
N ILE A 148 11.31 -0.36 6.40
CA ILE A 148 10.17 0.22 7.12
C ILE A 148 9.39 -0.86 7.87
N GLN A 149 9.19 -2.02 7.27
CA GLN A 149 8.51 -3.16 7.88
C GLN A 149 9.17 -3.60 9.20
N TYR A 150 10.49 -3.50 9.30
CA TYR A 150 11.26 -3.80 10.53
C TYR A 150 11.41 -2.60 11.48
N ARG A 151 10.79 -1.47 11.17
CA ARG A 151 10.83 -0.24 11.97
C ARG A 151 9.42 0.18 12.38
N PRO A 152 8.83 -0.45 13.41
CA PRO A 152 7.47 -0.11 13.89
C PRO A 152 7.34 1.35 14.29
N ASP A 153 8.41 1.99 14.77
CA ASP A 153 8.44 3.41 15.09
C ASP A 153 8.14 4.31 13.88
N LEU A 154 8.59 3.93 12.67
CA LEU A 154 8.26 4.64 11.44
C LEU A 154 6.79 4.46 11.06
N VAL A 155 6.25 3.26 11.24
CA VAL A 155 4.83 2.96 10.99
C VAL A 155 3.95 3.73 11.97
N ASP A 156 4.30 3.76 13.26
CA ASP A 156 3.61 4.53 14.29
C ASP A 156 3.68 6.03 14.01
N GLY A 157 4.82 6.53 13.55
CA GLY A 157 4.97 7.92 13.16
C GLY A 157 4.03 8.34 12.02
N CYS A 158 3.77 7.45 11.07
CA CYS A 158 2.80 7.69 10.00
C CYS A 158 1.36 7.79 10.52
N LEU A 159 0.99 7.00 11.54
CA LEU A 159 -0.31 7.12 12.19
C LEU A 159 -0.42 8.45 12.95
N THR A 160 0.58 8.79 13.75
CA THR A 160 0.63 10.06 14.48
C THR A 160 0.48 11.27 13.54
N GLY A 161 1.10 11.20 12.37
CA GLY A 161 1.00 12.23 11.33
C GLY A 161 -0.42 12.46 10.79
N THR A 162 -1.31 11.49 10.92
CA THR A 162 -2.73 11.63 10.54
C THR A 162 -3.58 12.29 11.61
N ARG A 163 -3.06 12.47 12.81
CA ARG A 163 -3.81 12.90 14.00
C ARG A 163 -4.98 11.98 14.39
N LEU A 164 -5.04 10.79 13.84
CA LEU A 164 -5.97 9.76 14.32
C LEU A 164 -5.46 9.21 15.63
N ILE A 165 -6.35 9.09 16.60
CA ILE A 165 -6.06 8.53 17.91
C ILE A 165 -6.65 7.12 17.93
N THR A 166 -5.82 6.13 18.22
CA THR A 166 -6.28 4.80 18.56
C THR A 166 -6.40 4.75 20.08
N ASP A 167 -7.62 4.96 20.59
CA ASP A 167 -7.88 4.81 22.01
C ASP A 167 -7.61 3.35 22.44
N GLY A 168 -6.64 3.19 23.29
CA GLY A 168 -6.26 1.92 23.89
C GLY A 168 -7.18 1.51 25.02
#